data_77c1915ae15f6f7db509dfa3de9d0734
#
_entry.id   77c1915ae15f6f7db509dfa3de9d0734
#
_cell.length_a   1.000
_cell.length_b   1.000
_cell.length_c   1.000
_cell.angle_alpha   90.00
_cell.angle_beta   90.00
_cell.angle_gamma   90.00
#
_symmetry.space_group_name_H-M   'P 1'
#
loop_
_entity.id
_entity.type
_entity.pdbx_description
1 polymer ?
#
loop_
_entity_poly.entity_id
_entity_poly.type
_entity_poly.pdbx_seq_one_letter_code
_entity_poly.pdbx_strand_id
1 'polypeptide(L)'
;TETETGILPMIVKLRRKHPRYPDLTPGLSYVVIGIEADDFRILNDRGRPYLYPARLFKIIDSNKPGDWVTEQGEDGERYAYPPPLNASGFFEDFFDAKPKAVVTFWRIVNQRLATAARARQRAASST
;
A
#
# COMPACT_ATOMS: atom_id res chain seq x y z
N THR A 1 19.97 -7.86 11.02
CA THR A 1 20.55 -8.15 9.74
C THR A 1 19.53 -7.99 8.61
N GLU A 2 19.97 -8.33 7.47
CA GLU A 2 19.14 -8.17 6.27
C GLU A 2 17.86 -8.98 6.34
N THR A 3 17.91 -10.11 7.00
CA THR A 3 16.73 -10.96 7.06
C THR A 3 15.60 -10.30 7.81
N GLU A 4 15.91 -9.36 8.67
CA GLU A 4 14.89 -8.69 9.44
C GLU A 4 14.29 -7.52 8.73
N THR A 5 14.95 -7.03 7.70
CA THR A 5 14.44 -5.86 7.02
C THR A 5 13.12 -6.15 6.35
N GLY A 6 12.91 -7.43 6.01
CA GLY A 6 11.71 -7.77 5.29
C GLY A 6 11.63 -6.96 4.02
N ILE A 7 10.42 -6.64 3.62
CA ILE A 7 10.18 -5.90 2.40
C ILE A 7 9.79 -4.49 2.77
N LEU A 8 10.67 -3.54 2.43
CA LEU A 8 10.44 -2.14 2.76
C LEU A 8 9.29 -1.58 1.92
N PRO A 9 8.34 -0.93 2.56
CA PRO A 9 7.17 -0.41 1.84
C PRO A 9 7.43 0.94 1.20
N MET A 10 6.64 1.24 0.17
CA MET A 10 6.54 2.59 -0.35
C MET A 10 5.62 3.39 0.57
N ILE A 11 6.04 4.58 0.94
CA ILE A 11 5.29 5.45 1.86
C ILE A 11 4.99 6.77 1.18
N VAL A 12 3.75 7.24 1.34
CA VAL A 12 3.32 8.51 0.75
C VAL A 12 2.57 9.34 1.77
N LYS A 13 2.50 10.66 1.52
CA LYS A 13 1.68 11.59 2.32
C LYS A 13 0.77 12.36 1.38
N LEU A 14 -0.45 12.64 1.86
CA LEU A 14 -1.36 13.48 1.12
C LEU A 14 -0.80 14.90 1.05
N ARG A 15 -0.74 15.49 -0.14
CA ARG A 15 -0.17 16.82 -0.33
C ARG A 15 -1.02 17.92 0.32
N ARG A 16 -2.34 17.81 0.18
CA ARG A 16 -3.27 18.79 0.73
C ARG A 16 -4.64 18.16 0.91
N LYS A 17 -5.45 18.75 1.75
CA LYS A 17 -6.82 18.28 1.96
C LYS A 17 -7.59 18.35 0.64
N HIS A 18 -8.37 17.30 0.37
CA HIS A 18 -9.16 17.23 -0.85
C HIS A 18 -10.60 16.90 -0.50
N PRO A 19 -11.58 17.74 -0.90
CA PRO A 19 -12.98 17.51 -0.52
C PRO A 19 -13.55 16.18 -0.99
N ARG A 20 -13.06 15.67 -2.12
CA ARG A 20 -13.52 14.38 -2.65
C ARG A 20 -13.02 13.18 -1.88
N TYR A 21 -11.99 13.36 -1.06
CA TYR A 21 -11.33 12.26 -0.38
C TYR A 21 -11.25 12.56 1.12
N PRO A 22 -12.42 12.63 1.79
CA PRO A 22 -12.44 12.97 3.21
C PRO A 22 -11.78 11.93 4.10
N ASP A 23 -11.55 10.72 3.56
CA ASP A 23 -10.95 9.62 4.30
C ASP A 23 -9.42 9.65 4.27
N LEU A 24 -8.83 10.73 3.77
CA LEU A 24 -7.39 10.95 3.77
C LEU A 24 -7.07 12.23 4.51
N THR A 25 -6.00 12.23 5.30
CA THR A 25 -5.61 13.36 6.14
C THR A 25 -4.22 13.85 5.74
N PRO A 26 -4.06 15.17 5.46
CA PRO A 26 -2.74 15.72 5.17
C PRO A 26 -1.79 15.52 6.34
N GLY A 27 -0.54 15.23 6.02
CA GLY A 27 0.48 15.03 7.04
C GLY A 27 0.59 13.63 7.59
N LEU A 28 -0.43 12.79 7.41
CA LEU A 28 -0.34 11.39 7.78
C LEU A 28 0.37 10.60 6.70
N SER A 29 1.15 9.62 7.12
CA SER A 29 1.84 8.72 6.20
C SER A 29 0.98 7.51 5.91
N TYR A 30 0.97 7.10 4.65
CA TYR A 30 0.21 5.92 4.22
C TYR A 30 1.14 4.94 3.51
N VAL A 31 0.97 3.66 3.83
CA VAL A 31 1.69 2.60 3.12
C VAL A 31 0.93 2.30 1.83
N VAL A 32 1.66 2.26 0.71
CA VAL A 32 1.07 1.87 -0.57
C VAL A 32 0.99 0.36 -0.63
N ILE A 33 -0.22 -0.15 -0.76
CA ILE A 33 -0.49 -1.58 -0.80
C ILE A 33 -0.25 -2.15 -2.20
N GLY A 34 -0.53 -1.34 -3.22
CA GLY A 34 -0.35 -1.74 -4.59
C GLY A 34 -0.55 -0.58 -5.54
N ILE A 35 -0.33 -0.84 -6.81
CA ILE A 35 -0.47 0.16 -7.87
C ILE A 35 -1.41 -0.39 -8.94
N GLU A 36 -2.38 0.43 -9.36
CA GLU A 36 -3.23 0.11 -10.49
C GLU A 36 -3.24 1.31 -11.43
N ALA A 37 -2.54 1.19 -12.54
CA ALA A 37 -2.39 2.27 -13.52
C ALA A 37 -1.83 3.52 -12.85
N ASP A 38 -2.61 4.61 -12.80
CA ASP A 38 -2.18 5.87 -12.21
C ASP A 38 -2.64 6.03 -10.76
N ASP A 39 -3.15 4.96 -10.17
CA ASP A 39 -3.69 5.00 -8.80
C ASP A 39 -2.84 4.19 -7.85
N PHE A 40 -2.79 4.66 -6.61
CA PHE A 40 -2.26 3.86 -5.48
C PHE A 40 -3.42 3.25 -4.71
N ARG A 41 -3.26 1.97 -4.33
CA ARG A 41 -4.18 1.38 -3.36
C ARG A 41 -3.61 1.63 -1.98
N ILE A 42 -4.39 2.30 -1.16
CA ILE A 42 -3.95 2.78 0.14
C ILE A 42 -4.98 2.43 1.19
N LEU A 43 -4.52 2.00 2.36
CA LEU A 43 -5.42 1.81 3.50
C LEU A 43 -5.76 3.20 4.03
N ASN A 44 -7.01 3.61 3.85
CA ASN A 44 -7.42 4.97 4.22
C ASN A 44 -7.68 5.10 5.73
N ASP A 45 -8.14 6.28 6.16
CA ASP A 45 -8.36 6.55 7.58
C ASP A 45 -9.44 5.67 8.20
N ARG A 46 -10.29 5.07 7.38
CA ARG A 46 -11.31 4.13 7.84
C ARG A 46 -10.84 2.69 7.83
N GLY A 47 -9.58 2.45 7.45
CA GLY A 47 -9.06 1.09 7.36
C GLY A 47 -9.54 0.32 6.15
N ARG A 48 -9.91 1.03 5.06
CA ARG A 48 -10.38 0.40 3.83
C ARG A 48 -9.35 0.59 2.72
N PRO A 49 -9.07 -0.45 1.92
CA PRO A 49 -8.06 -0.37 0.86
C PRO A 49 -8.65 0.14 -0.45
N TYR A 50 -8.80 1.45 -0.56
CA TYR A 50 -9.35 2.05 -1.77
C TYR A 50 -8.26 2.58 -2.67
N LEU A 51 -8.61 2.80 -3.94
CA LEU A 51 -7.70 3.38 -4.94
C LEU A 51 -7.85 4.90 -4.96
N TYR A 52 -6.71 5.57 -5.01
CA TYR A 52 -6.66 7.04 -5.06
C TYR A 52 -5.65 7.47 -6.10
N PRO A 53 -5.90 8.59 -6.82
CA PRO A 53 -4.93 9.07 -7.80
C PRO A 53 -3.56 9.32 -7.17
N ALA A 54 -2.52 8.78 -7.79
CA ALA A 54 -1.16 8.90 -7.26
C ALA A 54 -0.73 10.36 -7.13
N ARG A 55 -1.24 11.23 -8.02
CA ARG A 55 -0.86 12.65 -8.02
C ARG A 55 -1.25 13.39 -6.75
N LEU A 56 -2.15 12.83 -5.95
CA LEU A 56 -2.56 13.47 -4.69
C LEU A 56 -1.47 13.43 -3.64
N PHE A 57 -0.44 12.60 -3.85
CA PHE A 57 0.51 12.28 -2.80
C PHE A 57 1.92 12.71 -3.12
N LYS A 58 2.66 13.02 -2.05
CA LYS A 58 4.10 13.16 -2.12
C LYS A 58 4.70 11.83 -1.68
N ILE A 59 5.64 11.31 -2.45
CA ILE A 59 6.32 10.07 -2.10
C ILE A 59 7.39 10.38 -1.05
N ILE A 60 7.28 9.76 0.11
CA ILE A 60 8.22 9.93 1.20
C ILE A 60 9.31 8.87 1.11
N ASP A 61 8.90 7.63 0.91
CA ASP A 61 9.82 6.51 0.69
C ASP A 61 9.44 5.85 -0.62
N SER A 62 10.37 5.89 -1.58
CA SER A 62 10.11 5.37 -2.91
C SER A 62 10.46 3.89 -3.05
N ASN A 63 10.65 3.18 -1.94
CA ASN A 63 10.96 1.76 -1.98
C ASN A 63 9.89 1.02 -2.77
N LYS A 64 10.33 0.24 -3.74
CA LYS A 64 9.43 -0.65 -4.44
C LYS A 64 9.59 -2.02 -3.79
N PRO A 65 8.56 -2.54 -3.11
CA PRO A 65 8.69 -3.84 -2.46
C PRO A 65 9.14 -4.89 -3.45
N GLY A 66 10.18 -5.64 -3.09
CA GLY A 66 10.82 -6.58 -4.00
C GLY A 66 9.97 -7.77 -4.39
N ASP A 67 8.92 -8.05 -3.60
CA ASP A 67 8.04 -9.17 -3.89
C ASP A 67 6.83 -8.81 -4.76
N TRP A 68 6.69 -7.52 -5.13
CA TRP A 68 5.55 -7.14 -5.96
C TRP A 68 5.63 -7.80 -7.33
N VAL A 69 4.51 -8.40 -7.74
CA VAL A 69 4.34 -8.91 -9.10
C VAL A 69 3.82 -7.76 -9.95
N THR A 70 4.51 -7.47 -11.02
CA THR A 70 4.12 -6.38 -11.93
C THR A 70 3.58 -6.97 -13.22
N GLU A 71 2.40 -6.51 -13.62
CA GLU A 71 1.76 -6.93 -14.86
C GLU A 71 1.38 -5.69 -15.65
N GLN A 72 1.31 -5.84 -16.98
CA GLN A 72 0.87 -4.76 -17.85
C GLN A 72 -0.49 -5.08 -18.44
N GLY A 73 -1.36 -4.07 -18.47
CA GLY A 73 -2.66 -4.19 -19.09
C GLY A 73 -2.58 -3.97 -20.60
N GLU A 74 -3.73 -4.02 -21.25
CA GLU A 74 -3.82 -3.92 -22.71
C GLU A 74 -3.27 -2.62 -23.26
N ASP A 75 -3.44 -1.53 -22.52
CA ASP A 75 -2.96 -0.22 -22.94
C ASP A 75 -1.60 0.14 -22.35
N GLY A 76 -0.88 -0.86 -21.82
CA GLY A 76 0.43 -0.64 -21.25
C GLY A 76 0.41 -0.14 -19.81
N GLU A 77 -0.76 0.00 -19.22
CA GLU A 77 -0.85 0.44 -17.82
C GLU A 77 -0.30 -0.64 -16.89
N ARG A 78 0.27 -0.20 -15.78
CA ARG A 78 0.97 -1.10 -14.87
C ARG A 78 0.10 -1.44 -13.67
N TYR A 79 0.16 -2.72 -13.27
CA TYR A 79 -0.48 -3.22 -12.06
C TYR A 79 0.60 -3.91 -11.23
N ALA A 80 0.71 -3.58 -9.96
CA ALA A 80 1.73 -4.16 -9.10
C ALA A 80 1.19 -4.41 -7.70
N TYR A 81 1.32 -5.65 -7.23
CA TYR A 81 0.84 -6.07 -5.92
C TYR A 81 1.72 -7.17 -5.35
N PRO A 82 1.75 -7.33 -4.01
CA PRO A 82 2.30 -8.56 -3.43
C PRO A 82 1.59 -9.78 -4.03
N PRO A 83 2.29 -10.90 -4.23
CA PRO A 83 1.70 -12.05 -4.92
C PRO A 83 0.32 -12.50 -4.42
N PRO A 84 0.09 -12.62 -3.09
CA PRO A 84 -1.24 -13.08 -2.65
C PRO A 84 -2.36 -12.10 -3.00
N LEU A 85 -2.05 -10.82 -3.13
CA LEU A 85 -3.05 -9.80 -3.46
C LEU A 85 -3.21 -9.63 -4.97
N ASN A 86 -2.32 -10.24 -5.74
CA ASN A 86 -2.33 -10.11 -7.20
C ASN A 86 -3.24 -11.14 -7.88
N ALA A 87 -3.85 -12.01 -7.11
CA ALA A 87 -4.74 -13.03 -7.67
C ALA A 87 -5.95 -12.37 -8.32
N SER A 88 -6.38 -12.93 -9.44
CA SER A 88 -7.53 -12.41 -10.16
C SER A 88 -8.76 -12.37 -9.26
N GLY A 89 -9.43 -11.22 -9.20
CA GLY A 89 -10.63 -11.05 -8.40
C GLY A 89 -10.38 -10.94 -6.90
N PHE A 90 -9.13 -10.79 -6.47
CA PHE A 90 -8.84 -10.76 -5.04
C PHE A 90 -9.62 -9.66 -4.31
N PHE A 91 -9.59 -8.42 -4.82
CA PHE A 91 -10.26 -7.32 -4.13
C PHE A 91 -11.77 -7.40 -4.24
N GLU A 92 -12.29 -8.00 -5.30
CA GLU A 92 -13.72 -8.28 -5.34
C GLU A 92 -14.11 -9.21 -4.21
N ASP A 93 -13.34 -10.28 -4.01
CA ASP A 93 -13.59 -11.22 -2.90
C ASP A 93 -13.41 -10.54 -1.54
N PHE A 94 -12.41 -9.67 -1.43
CA PHE A 94 -12.19 -8.95 -0.18
C PHE A 94 -13.40 -8.07 0.17
N PHE A 95 -13.88 -7.29 -0.81
CA PHE A 95 -15.02 -6.40 -0.56
C PHE A 95 -16.33 -7.16 -0.40
N ASP A 96 -16.39 -8.38 -0.90
CA ASP A 96 -17.52 -9.28 -0.64
C ASP A 96 -17.39 -10.01 0.70
N ALA A 97 -16.38 -9.63 1.48
CA ALA A 97 -16.15 -10.20 2.82
C ALA A 97 -15.92 -11.70 2.82
N LYS A 98 -15.34 -12.23 1.74
CA LYS A 98 -15.00 -13.65 1.73
C LYS A 98 -13.87 -13.92 2.71
N PRO A 99 -14.08 -14.86 3.66
CA PRO A 99 -13.12 -15.01 4.78
C PRO A 99 -11.69 -15.23 4.36
N LYS A 100 -11.45 -16.04 3.35
CA LYS A 100 -10.10 -16.34 2.91
C LYS A 100 -9.39 -15.09 2.39
N ALA A 101 -10.09 -14.27 1.63
CA ALA A 101 -9.53 -13.03 1.11
C ALA A 101 -9.26 -12.03 2.24
N VAL A 102 -10.19 -11.91 3.18
CA VAL A 102 -10.04 -10.99 4.31
C VAL A 102 -8.83 -11.38 5.16
N VAL A 103 -8.70 -12.64 5.48
CA VAL A 103 -7.57 -13.12 6.29
C VAL A 103 -6.24 -12.90 5.57
N THR A 104 -6.18 -13.25 4.29
CA THR A 104 -4.97 -13.07 3.49
C THR A 104 -4.56 -11.61 3.42
N PHE A 105 -5.53 -10.73 3.16
CA PHE A 105 -5.27 -9.30 3.06
C PHE A 105 -4.64 -8.77 4.35
N TRP A 106 -5.27 -9.03 5.48
CA TRP A 106 -4.79 -8.45 6.74
C TRP A 106 -3.46 -9.06 7.17
N ARG A 107 -3.20 -10.32 6.85
CA ARG A 107 -1.89 -10.89 7.14
C ARG A 107 -0.79 -10.15 6.38
N ILE A 108 -0.99 -9.90 5.09
CA ILE A 108 0.01 -9.22 4.28
C ILE A 108 0.15 -7.76 4.71
N VAL A 109 -0.95 -7.04 4.86
CA VAL A 109 -0.92 -5.63 5.20
C VAL A 109 -0.30 -5.41 6.58
N ASN A 110 -0.65 -6.24 7.55
CA ASN A 110 -0.06 -6.10 8.88
C ASN A 110 1.45 -6.31 8.87
N GLN A 111 1.95 -7.21 8.05
CA GLN A 111 3.39 -7.39 7.90
C GLN A 111 4.04 -6.14 7.34
N ARG A 112 3.43 -5.51 6.34
CA ARG A 112 3.98 -4.28 5.76
C ARG A 112 3.97 -3.13 6.75
N LEU A 113 2.87 -2.99 7.50
CA LEU A 113 2.78 -1.93 8.50
C LEU A 113 3.81 -2.14 9.60
N ALA A 114 4.01 -3.37 10.04
CA ALA A 114 5.01 -3.67 11.06
C ALA A 114 6.42 -3.38 10.57
N THR A 115 6.72 -3.70 9.32
CA THR A 115 8.02 -3.40 8.73
C THR A 115 8.25 -1.90 8.66
N ALA A 116 7.24 -1.13 8.27
CA ALA A 116 7.33 0.32 8.21
C ALA A 116 7.57 0.91 9.60
N ALA A 117 6.87 0.41 10.61
CA ALA A 117 7.03 0.89 11.97
C ALA A 117 8.44 0.62 12.49
N ARG A 118 8.97 -0.58 12.23
CA ARG A 118 10.33 -0.92 12.66
C ARG A 118 11.37 -0.06 11.96
N ALA A 119 11.17 0.23 10.69
CA ALA A 119 12.11 1.08 9.94
C ALA A 119 12.15 2.49 10.51
N ARG A 120 10.98 3.05 10.86
CA ARG A 120 10.93 4.38 11.48
C ARG A 120 11.58 4.38 12.85
N GLN A 121 11.38 3.33 13.60
CA GLN A 121 11.97 3.22 14.92
C GLN A 121 13.48 3.14 14.85
N ARG A 122 14.03 2.39 13.90
CA ARG A 122 15.47 2.32 13.68
C ARG A 122 16.05 3.67 13.28
N ALA A 123 15.35 4.38 12.39
CA ALA A 123 15.79 5.70 11.96
C ALA A 123 15.83 6.67 13.12
N ALA A 124 14.81 6.65 13.98
CA ALA A 124 14.79 7.50 15.17
C ALA A 124 15.91 7.15 16.14
N SER A 125 16.21 5.86 16.28
CA SER A 125 17.25 5.43 17.21
C SER A 125 18.66 5.76 16.74
N SER A 126 18.85 5.97 15.44
CA SER A 126 20.17 6.24 14.89
C SER A 126 20.57 7.69 15.02
N THR A 127 19.68 8.54 15.47
CA THR A 127 20.00 9.95 15.70
C THR A 127 20.34 10.19 17.15
#